data_ef1a9aa5cad16084965213bd96269baf
#
_entry.id   ef1a9aa5cad16084965213bd96269baf
#
_cell.length_a   1.000
_cell.length_b   1.000
_cell.length_c   1.000
_cell.angle_alpha   90.00
_cell.angle_beta   90.00
_cell.angle_gamma   90.00
#
_symmetry.space_group_name_H-M   'P 1'
#
loop_
_entity.id
_entity.type
_entity.pdbx_description
1 polymer ?
#
loop_
_entity_poly.entity_id
_entity_poly.type
_entity_poly.pdbx_seq_one_letter_code
_entity_poly.pdbx_strand_id
1 'polypeptide(L)'
;MITETPHPSPAERQALQSRVVQALSAVVPAHALLWHAEDTTPYECDGLTAYRQRPLVVCLPETYDEVQAVLRTCHQLQVPVVARGAGTGLSGGAMPHAMGVTLSLAKFNRILEVNPESRTAVVQCGVRNLAISEAAAPYNLYYAPDPSSQIACTIGGNVAENSGGVHCLKYGLTVHNVLKVKGFTVEGEPVEFGSEALDTPG
;
A
#
# COMPACT_ATOMS: atom_id res chain seq x y z
N MET A 1 -2.31 -34.03 4.21
CA MET A 1 -2.07 -33.91 2.78
C MET A 1 -2.37 -32.46 2.43
N ILE A 2 -1.37 -31.66 2.13
CA ILE A 2 -1.54 -30.30 1.59
C ILE A 2 -1.86 -30.57 0.10
N THR A 3 -3.11 -30.40 -0.28
CA THR A 3 -3.50 -30.45 -1.70
C THR A 3 -2.90 -29.21 -2.35
N GLU A 4 -1.86 -29.40 -3.17
CA GLU A 4 -1.36 -28.35 -4.05
C GLU A 4 -2.52 -27.88 -4.91
N THR A 5 -2.90 -26.62 -4.76
CA THR A 5 -3.84 -25.98 -5.69
C THR A 5 -3.20 -26.01 -7.09
N PRO A 6 -3.84 -26.57 -8.10
CA PRO A 6 -3.25 -26.67 -9.43
C PRO A 6 -2.90 -25.27 -9.93
N HIS A 7 -1.68 -25.10 -10.41
CA HIS A 7 -1.25 -23.86 -11.03
C HIS A 7 -2.13 -23.57 -12.26
N PRO A 8 -2.67 -22.35 -12.38
CA PRO A 8 -3.52 -21.99 -13.50
C PRO A 8 -2.74 -22.12 -14.82
N SER A 9 -3.39 -22.65 -15.84
CA SER A 9 -2.81 -22.73 -17.18
C SER A 9 -2.56 -21.32 -17.76
N PRO A 10 -1.61 -21.17 -18.71
CA PRO A 10 -1.39 -19.90 -19.41
C PRO A 10 -2.66 -19.33 -20.05
N ALA A 11 -3.52 -20.19 -20.60
CA ALA A 11 -4.78 -19.78 -21.21
C ALA A 11 -5.78 -19.23 -20.19
N GLU A 12 -5.93 -19.90 -19.05
CA GLU A 12 -6.79 -19.43 -17.93
C GLU A 12 -6.30 -18.09 -17.38
N ARG A 13 -4.97 -17.97 -17.21
CA ARG A 13 -4.36 -16.71 -16.74
C ARG A 13 -4.63 -15.60 -17.74
N GLN A 14 -4.48 -15.82 -19.04
CA GLN A 14 -4.73 -14.81 -20.07
C GLN A 14 -6.20 -14.42 -20.16
N ALA A 15 -7.12 -15.39 -20.07
CA ALA A 15 -8.56 -15.13 -20.09
C ALA A 15 -8.99 -14.28 -18.86
N LEU A 16 -8.47 -14.61 -17.67
CA LEU A 16 -8.73 -13.81 -16.47
C LEU A 16 -8.13 -12.40 -16.57
N GLN A 17 -6.89 -12.28 -17.07
CA GLN A 17 -6.26 -10.99 -17.29
C GLN A 17 -7.11 -10.09 -18.19
N SER A 18 -7.60 -10.61 -19.30
CA SER A 18 -8.45 -9.85 -20.24
C SER A 18 -9.73 -9.35 -19.57
N ARG A 19 -10.39 -10.21 -18.78
CA ARG A 19 -11.58 -9.83 -18.00
C ARG A 19 -11.29 -8.73 -16.98
N VAL A 20 -10.19 -8.86 -16.24
CA VAL A 20 -9.78 -7.90 -15.21
C VAL A 20 -9.43 -6.55 -15.85
N VAL A 21 -8.64 -6.56 -16.92
CA VAL A 21 -8.29 -5.33 -17.65
C VAL A 21 -9.53 -4.64 -18.19
N GLN A 22 -10.45 -5.38 -18.81
CA GLN A 22 -11.70 -4.81 -19.32
C GLN A 22 -12.53 -4.16 -18.20
N ALA A 23 -12.69 -4.83 -17.07
CA ALA A 23 -13.48 -4.30 -15.95
C ALA A 23 -12.81 -3.08 -15.30
N LEU A 24 -11.50 -3.13 -15.06
CA LEU A 24 -10.76 -2.03 -14.44
C LEU A 24 -10.64 -0.80 -15.37
N SER A 25 -10.59 -1.00 -16.70
CA SER A 25 -10.58 0.10 -17.67
C SER A 25 -11.84 0.96 -17.63
N ALA A 26 -12.92 0.47 -17.02
CA ALA A 26 -14.15 1.23 -16.81
C ALA A 26 -14.11 2.15 -15.57
N VAL A 27 -13.15 1.93 -14.66
CA VAL A 27 -13.13 2.61 -13.35
C VAL A 27 -11.84 3.37 -13.07
N VAL A 28 -10.78 3.14 -13.86
CA VAL A 28 -9.53 3.91 -13.77
C VAL A 28 -9.04 4.30 -15.17
N PRO A 29 -8.26 5.38 -15.30
CA PRO A 29 -7.71 5.79 -16.58
C PRO A 29 -6.69 4.78 -17.14
N ALA A 30 -6.54 4.73 -18.45
CA ALA A 30 -5.68 3.74 -19.12
C ALA A 30 -4.21 3.75 -18.60
N HIS A 31 -3.66 4.92 -18.29
CA HIS A 31 -2.29 5.05 -17.79
C HIS A 31 -2.11 4.49 -16.36
N ALA A 32 -3.20 4.28 -15.64
CA ALA A 32 -3.19 3.67 -14.30
C ALA A 32 -3.25 2.13 -14.32
N LEU A 33 -3.33 1.51 -15.51
CA LEU A 33 -3.36 0.05 -15.66
C LEU A 33 -2.14 -0.46 -16.42
N LEU A 34 -1.41 -1.39 -15.81
CA LEU A 34 -0.25 -2.05 -16.39
C LEU A 34 -0.53 -3.57 -16.42
N TRP A 35 -0.43 -4.19 -17.60
CA TRP A 35 -0.68 -5.63 -17.77
C TRP A 35 0.28 -6.32 -18.72
N HIS A 36 1.10 -5.58 -19.45
CA HIS A 36 2.15 -6.16 -20.27
C HIS A 36 3.30 -6.70 -19.40
N ALA A 37 4.05 -7.66 -19.93
CA ALA A 37 5.08 -8.34 -19.16
C ALA A 37 6.16 -7.37 -18.67
N GLU A 38 6.62 -6.48 -19.54
CA GLU A 38 7.62 -5.47 -19.28
C GLU A 38 7.18 -4.48 -18.19
N ASP A 39 5.90 -4.11 -18.16
CA ASP A 39 5.35 -3.13 -17.22
C ASP A 39 5.11 -3.75 -15.83
N THR A 40 4.78 -5.05 -15.78
CA THR A 40 4.47 -5.74 -14.51
C THR A 40 5.67 -6.38 -13.84
N THR A 41 6.78 -6.60 -14.57
CA THR A 41 8.02 -7.19 -14.04
C THR A 41 8.62 -6.38 -12.86
N PRO A 42 8.63 -5.03 -12.84
CA PRO A 42 9.13 -4.26 -11.69
C PRO A 42 8.37 -4.51 -10.37
N TYR A 43 7.19 -5.11 -10.46
CA TYR A 43 6.33 -5.41 -9.31
C TYR A 43 6.36 -6.88 -8.87
N GLU A 44 7.21 -7.72 -9.45
CA GLU A 44 7.21 -9.18 -9.24
C GLU A 44 7.73 -9.63 -7.87
N CYS A 45 8.33 -8.75 -7.10
CA CYS A 45 8.82 -9.02 -5.74
C CYS A 45 8.73 -7.78 -4.87
N ASP A 46 8.88 -7.96 -3.57
CA ASP A 46 9.19 -6.92 -2.60
C ASP A 46 10.71 -6.91 -2.29
N GLY A 47 11.11 -6.37 -1.12
CA GLY A 47 12.51 -6.40 -0.68
C GLY A 47 13.06 -7.81 -0.44
N LEU A 48 12.18 -8.80 -0.25
CA LEU A 48 12.52 -10.21 -0.19
C LEU A 48 12.68 -10.78 -1.60
N THR A 49 13.79 -10.50 -2.26
CA THR A 49 14.03 -10.81 -3.67
C THR A 49 14.20 -12.31 -3.99
N ALA A 50 14.19 -13.17 -2.97
CA ALA A 50 14.29 -14.61 -3.11
C ALA A 50 13.05 -15.24 -3.80
N TYR A 51 11.91 -14.58 -3.69
CA TYR A 51 10.65 -15.03 -4.28
C TYR A 51 10.19 -14.00 -5.32
N ARG A 52 9.67 -14.51 -6.43
CA ARG A 52 9.17 -13.67 -7.52
C ARG A 52 7.87 -14.23 -8.05
N GLN A 53 6.89 -13.35 -8.19
CA GLN A 53 5.59 -13.68 -8.74
C GLN A 53 5.04 -12.48 -9.49
N ARG A 54 4.92 -12.57 -10.81
CA ARG A 54 4.35 -11.48 -11.60
C ARG A 54 2.83 -11.41 -11.41
N PRO A 55 2.25 -10.24 -11.09
CA PRO A 55 0.80 -10.07 -10.99
C PRO A 55 0.11 -10.19 -12.34
N LEU A 56 -1.21 -10.36 -12.37
CA LEU A 56 -2.00 -10.25 -13.60
C LEU A 56 -1.99 -8.81 -14.13
N VAL A 57 -2.27 -7.88 -13.23
CA VAL A 57 -2.41 -6.45 -13.51
C VAL A 57 -1.82 -5.68 -12.33
N VAL A 58 -1.20 -4.55 -12.63
CA VAL A 58 -0.87 -3.52 -11.64
C VAL A 58 -1.80 -2.34 -11.88
N CYS A 59 -2.43 -1.85 -10.82
CA CYS A 59 -3.27 -0.68 -10.85
C CYS A 59 -2.66 0.43 -9.98
N LEU A 60 -2.56 1.65 -10.53
CA LEU A 60 -1.98 2.84 -9.90
C LEU A 60 -3.02 3.97 -9.80
N PRO A 61 -4.06 3.82 -8.97
CA PRO A 61 -5.10 4.85 -8.84
C PRO A 61 -4.52 6.16 -8.29
N GLU A 62 -5.16 7.27 -8.65
CA GLU A 62 -4.77 8.63 -8.25
C GLU A 62 -5.76 9.28 -7.28
N THR A 63 -6.97 8.70 -7.16
CA THR A 63 -8.03 9.18 -6.29
C THR A 63 -8.54 8.07 -5.35
N TYR A 64 -9.14 8.47 -4.23
CA TYR A 64 -9.76 7.52 -3.30
C TYR A 64 -10.97 6.80 -3.92
N ASP A 65 -11.72 7.49 -4.78
CA ASP A 65 -12.84 6.89 -5.50
C ASP A 65 -12.37 5.80 -6.46
N GLU A 66 -11.24 6.00 -7.14
CA GLU A 66 -10.63 4.96 -7.97
C GLU A 66 -10.17 3.76 -7.14
N VAL A 67 -9.53 3.98 -5.96
CA VAL A 67 -9.16 2.88 -5.05
C VAL A 67 -10.39 2.06 -4.67
N GLN A 68 -11.44 2.74 -4.25
CA GLN A 68 -12.71 2.10 -3.87
C GLN A 68 -13.31 1.31 -5.04
N ALA A 69 -13.35 1.90 -6.22
CA ALA A 69 -13.89 1.26 -7.42
C ALA A 69 -13.07 0.03 -7.84
N VAL A 70 -11.73 0.10 -7.75
CA VAL A 70 -10.85 -1.05 -8.02
C VAL A 70 -11.13 -2.19 -7.05
N LEU A 71 -11.21 -1.90 -5.74
CA LEU A 71 -11.49 -2.92 -4.72
C LEU A 71 -12.85 -3.59 -4.95
N ARG A 72 -13.91 -2.81 -5.17
CA ARG A 72 -15.25 -3.32 -5.48
C ARG A 72 -15.27 -4.19 -6.74
N THR A 73 -14.59 -3.75 -7.80
CA THR A 73 -14.50 -4.50 -9.05
C THR A 73 -13.77 -5.82 -8.85
N CYS A 74 -12.63 -5.82 -8.16
CA CYS A 74 -11.87 -7.04 -7.86
C CYS A 74 -12.67 -7.99 -6.96
N HIS A 75 -13.37 -7.46 -5.95
CA HIS A 75 -14.24 -8.26 -5.08
C HIS A 75 -15.37 -8.94 -5.86
N GLN A 76 -16.06 -8.20 -6.75
CA GLN A 76 -17.10 -8.75 -7.62
C GLN A 76 -16.58 -9.84 -8.57
N LEU A 77 -15.37 -9.67 -9.08
CA LEU A 77 -14.71 -10.66 -9.95
C LEU A 77 -14.07 -11.83 -9.18
N GLN A 78 -14.06 -11.77 -7.84
CA GLN A 78 -13.36 -12.72 -6.97
C GLN A 78 -11.87 -12.83 -7.30
N VAL A 79 -11.23 -11.68 -7.56
CA VAL A 79 -9.81 -11.56 -7.90
C VAL A 79 -9.05 -11.03 -6.69
N PRO A 80 -7.99 -11.72 -6.23
CA PRO A 80 -7.16 -11.27 -5.12
C PRO A 80 -6.53 -9.90 -5.39
N VAL A 81 -6.48 -9.05 -4.35
CA VAL A 81 -5.79 -7.76 -4.40
C VAL A 81 -4.65 -7.76 -3.39
N VAL A 82 -3.48 -7.33 -3.82
CA VAL A 82 -2.31 -7.10 -2.97
C VAL A 82 -1.98 -5.62 -3.01
N ALA A 83 -2.16 -4.94 -1.87
CA ALA A 83 -1.76 -3.54 -1.75
C ALA A 83 -0.24 -3.40 -1.72
N ARG A 84 0.31 -2.38 -2.38
CA ARG A 84 1.74 -2.12 -2.45
C ARG A 84 2.06 -0.66 -2.20
N GLY A 85 2.94 -0.42 -1.23
CA GLY A 85 3.66 0.86 -1.06
C GLY A 85 4.93 0.88 -1.92
N ALA A 86 6.08 1.12 -1.30
CA ALA A 86 7.38 1.08 -2.00
C ALA A 86 7.93 -0.33 -2.26
N GLY A 87 7.38 -1.36 -1.62
CA GLY A 87 7.87 -2.73 -1.74
C GLY A 87 9.23 -2.96 -1.05
N THR A 88 9.54 -2.22 -0.02
CA THR A 88 10.80 -2.34 0.76
C THR A 88 10.74 -3.41 1.85
N GLY A 89 9.56 -3.95 2.15
CA GLY A 89 9.34 -4.99 3.16
C GLY A 89 10.08 -6.29 2.82
N LEU A 90 10.44 -7.05 3.86
CA LEU A 90 11.17 -8.32 3.75
C LEU A 90 10.32 -9.54 4.14
N SER A 91 9.03 -9.33 4.40
CA SER A 91 8.12 -10.35 4.93
C SER A 91 7.16 -10.93 3.88
N GLY A 92 7.29 -10.53 2.63
CA GLY A 92 6.40 -10.97 1.55
C GLY A 92 5.04 -10.25 1.53
N GLY A 93 4.82 -9.20 2.35
CA GLY A 93 3.54 -8.50 2.44
C GLY A 93 3.10 -7.79 1.15
N ALA A 94 4.06 -7.42 0.29
CA ALA A 94 3.78 -6.83 -1.03
C ALA A 94 4.04 -7.81 -2.19
N MET A 95 4.23 -9.10 -1.90
CA MET A 95 4.36 -10.14 -2.93
C MET A 95 3.07 -10.26 -3.74
N PRO A 96 3.12 -10.15 -5.05
CA PRO A 96 1.94 -10.29 -5.89
C PRO A 96 1.33 -11.68 -5.83
N HIS A 97 0.05 -11.75 -6.10
CA HIS A 97 -0.63 -13.02 -6.39
C HIS A 97 -0.66 -13.26 -7.90
N ALA A 98 -0.35 -14.49 -8.36
CA ALA A 98 -0.27 -14.84 -9.78
C ALA A 98 -1.55 -14.54 -10.57
N MET A 99 -2.71 -14.69 -9.92
CA MET A 99 -4.05 -14.47 -10.47
C MET A 99 -4.69 -13.21 -9.88
N GLY A 100 -3.88 -12.25 -9.40
CA GLY A 100 -4.37 -11.09 -8.67
C GLY A 100 -3.93 -9.76 -9.25
N VAL A 101 -4.47 -8.71 -8.68
CA VAL A 101 -4.15 -7.32 -8.96
C VAL A 101 -3.22 -6.79 -7.88
N THR A 102 -2.09 -6.19 -8.28
CA THR A 102 -1.28 -5.37 -7.39
C THR A 102 -1.83 -3.94 -7.41
N LEU A 103 -2.32 -3.48 -6.26
CA LEU A 103 -2.82 -2.13 -6.06
C LEU A 103 -1.70 -1.25 -5.51
N SER A 104 -1.03 -0.51 -6.38
CA SER A 104 0.05 0.40 -6.00
C SER A 104 -0.51 1.74 -5.55
N LEU A 105 -0.16 2.15 -4.33
CA LEU A 105 -0.59 3.41 -3.73
C LEU A 105 0.47 4.51 -3.84
N ALA A 106 1.44 4.36 -4.75
CA ALA A 106 2.55 5.29 -4.93
C ALA A 106 2.14 6.72 -5.31
N LYS A 107 0.95 6.90 -5.90
CA LYS A 107 0.41 8.21 -6.28
C LYS A 107 -0.15 9.01 -5.10
N PHE A 108 -0.41 8.37 -3.97
CA PHE A 108 -0.90 9.00 -2.74
C PHE A 108 0.27 9.52 -1.89
N ASN A 109 1.01 10.50 -2.40
CA ASN A 109 2.28 10.94 -1.83
C ASN A 109 2.28 12.38 -1.31
N ARG A 110 1.09 12.94 -1.00
CA ARG A 110 0.96 14.30 -0.49
C ARG A 110 0.96 14.34 1.03
N ILE A 111 1.71 15.28 1.59
CA ILE A 111 1.55 15.72 2.98
C ILE A 111 0.44 16.77 2.97
N LEU A 112 -0.66 16.49 3.66
CA LEU A 112 -1.86 17.31 3.61
C LEU A 112 -1.80 18.44 4.66
N GLU A 113 -1.24 18.15 5.83
CA GLU A 113 -1.13 19.08 6.94
C GLU A 113 0.06 18.73 7.83
N VAL A 114 0.73 19.72 8.38
CA VAL A 114 1.64 19.61 9.52
C VAL A 114 1.18 20.60 10.57
N ASN A 115 0.77 20.11 11.73
CA ASN A 115 0.35 20.94 12.86
C ASN A 115 1.41 20.90 13.96
N PRO A 116 2.22 21.96 14.12
CA PRO A 116 3.29 21.99 15.12
C PRO A 116 2.79 22.11 16.56
N GLU A 117 1.60 22.65 16.78
CA GLU A 117 1.04 22.81 18.14
C GLU A 117 0.62 21.47 18.71
N SER A 118 -0.11 20.67 17.94
CA SER A 118 -0.50 19.31 18.32
C SER A 118 0.60 18.26 18.04
N ARG A 119 1.66 18.64 17.34
CA ARG A 119 2.75 17.77 16.88
C ARG A 119 2.23 16.59 16.06
N THR A 120 1.30 16.87 15.15
CA THR A 120 0.70 15.89 14.25
C THR A 120 0.92 16.26 12.81
N ALA A 121 0.88 15.24 11.93
CA ALA A 121 0.83 15.43 10.49
C ALA A 121 -0.26 14.54 9.88
N VAL A 122 -0.99 15.09 8.90
CA VAL A 122 -1.94 14.34 8.08
C VAL A 122 -1.28 14.09 6.73
N VAL A 123 -1.10 12.83 6.40
CA VAL A 123 -0.36 12.42 5.21
C VAL A 123 -1.08 11.31 4.46
N GLN A 124 -0.90 11.25 3.15
CA GLN A 124 -1.36 10.14 2.34
C GLN A 124 -0.45 8.92 2.51
N CYS A 125 -0.98 7.72 2.31
CA CYS A 125 -0.30 6.46 2.61
C CYS A 125 0.99 6.20 1.80
N GLY A 126 1.15 6.81 0.63
CA GLY A 126 2.33 6.71 -0.23
C GLY A 126 3.43 7.73 0.10
N VAL A 127 3.25 8.57 1.12
CA VAL A 127 4.30 9.50 1.57
C VAL A 127 5.47 8.71 2.14
N ARG A 128 6.70 9.07 1.73
CA ARG A 128 7.92 8.46 2.26
C ARG A 128 8.09 8.83 3.74
N ASN A 129 8.57 7.88 4.54
CA ASN A 129 8.81 8.10 5.96
C ASN A 129 9.66 9.36 6.20
N LEU A 130 10.82 9.46 5.55
CA LEU A 130 11.74 10.58 5.73
C LEU A 130 11.10 11.93 5.32
N ALA A 131 10.24 11.95 4.31
CA ALA A 131 9.58 13.17 3.85
C ALA A 131 8.70 13.82 4.94
N ILE A 132 8.16 13.02 5.87
CA ILE A 132 7.39 13.55 7.01
C ILE A 132 8.32 14.35 7.94
N SER A 133 9.51 13.81 8.23
CA SER A 133 10.53 14.51 9.03
C SER A 133 11.03 15.77 8.32
N GLU A 134 11.26 15.71 7.00
CA GLU A 134 11.67 16.85 6.18
C GLU A 134 10.62 17.98 6.25
N ALA A 135 9.33 17.65 6.18
CA ALA A 135 8.23 18.61 6.29
C ALA A 135 8.08 19.18 7.71
N ALA A 136 8.42 18.41 8.74
CA ALA A 136 8.34 18.83 10.15
C ALA A 136 9.57 19.64 10.61
N ALA A 137 10.71 19.51 9.93
CA ALA A 137 11.96 20.13 10.31
C ALA A 137 11.90 21.68 10.51
N PRO A 138 11.16 22.47 9.70
CA PRO A 138 11.02 23.91 9.93
C PRO A 138 10.43 24.27 11.30
N TYR A 139 9.71 23.34 11.91
CA TYR A 139 9.09 23.49 13.24
C TYR A 139 9.94 22.88 14.36
N ASN A 140 11.18 22.45 14.06
CA ASN A 140 12.05 21.74 14.99
C ASN A 140 11.41 20.42 15.51
N LEU A 141 10.68 19.74 14.63
CA LEU A 141 10.03 18.46 14.85
C LEU A 141 10.52 17.41 13.84
N TYR A 142 10.31 16.15 14.15
CA TYR A 142 10.58 15.04 13.26
C TYR A 142 9.65 13.86 13.55
N TYR A 143 9.45 12.99 12.56
CA TYR A 143 8.73 11.74 12.72
C TYR A 143 9.67 10.68 13.31
N ALA A 144 9.37 10.22 14.51
CA ALA A 144 10.30 9.42 15.33
C ALA A 144 10.62 8.02 14.81
N PRO A 145 9.67 7.21 14.27
CA PRO A 145 10.00 5.91 13.68
C PRO A 145 10.92 6.07 12.47
N ASP A 146 12.09 5.44 12.51
CA ASP A 146 13.17 5.59 11.55
C ASP A 146 13.67 4.26 10.99
N PRO A 147 12.85 3.48 10.27
CA PRO A 147 13.30 2.25 9.65
C PRO A 147 14.49 2.51 8.72
N SER A 148 15.37 1.52 8.55
CA SER A 148 16.57 1.63 7.71
C SER A 148 16.23 2.02 6.26
N SER A 149 15.02 1.71 5.81
CA SER A 149 14.48 2.06 4.50
C SER A 149 13.73 3.41 4.46
N GLN A 150 13.83 4.27 5.48
CA GLN A 150 13.04 5.52 5.62
C GLN A 150 13.11 6.46 4.41
N ILE A 151 14.18 6.40 3.65
CA ILE A 151 14.35 7.17 2.42
C ILE A 151 13.40 6.71 1.30
N ALA A 152 12.94 5.47 1.33
CA ALA A 152 12.14 4.84 0.30
C ALA A 152 10.78 4.32 0.79
N CYS A 153 10.70 3.73 1.99
CA CYS A 153 9.47 3.14 2.51
C CYS A 153 8.37 4.19 2.69
N THR A 154 7.13 3.75 2.54
CA THR A 154 5.95 4.62 2.65
C THR A 154 5.25 4.45 3.99
N ILE A 155 4.58 5.51 4.47
CA ILE A 155 3.89 5.47 5.76
C ILE A 155 2.80 4.41 5.81
N GLY A 156 2.05 4.18 4.73
CA GLY A 156 1.06 3.11 4.67
C GLY A 156 1.69 1.72 4.78
N GLY A 157 2.85 1.49 4.17
CA GLY A 157 3.64 0.27 4.34
C GLY A 157 4.13 0.11 5.78
N ASN A 158 4.60 1.19 6.40
CA ASN A 158 5.04 1.19 7.79
C ASN A 158 3.90 0.84 8.75
N VAL A 159 2.68 1.35 8.49
CA VAL A 159 1.48 0.97 9.26
C VAL A 159 1.18 -0.52 9.10
N ALA A 160 1.19 -1.04 7.86
CA ALA A 160 0.89 -2.44 7.57
C ALA A 160 1.87 -3.42 8.24
N GLU A 161 3.16 -3.07 8.27
CA GLU A 161 4.23 -3.91 8.84
C GLU A 161 4.51 -3.60 10.33
N ASN A 162 3.91 -2.53 10.88
CA ASN A 162 4.27 -1.97 12.18
C ASN A 162 5.78 -1.71 12.29
N SER A 163 6.33 -1.02 11.32
CA SER A 163 7.77 -0.81 11.19
C SER A 163 8.36 -0.04 12.37
N GLY A 164 9.57 -0.38 12.74
CA GLY A 164 10.39 0.34 13.70
C GLY A 164 11.75 0.69 13.13
N GLY A 165 12.58 1.30 13.94
CA GLY A 165 13.92 1.71 13.56
C GLY A 165 14.88 1.71 14.74
N VAL A 166 16.03 2.37 14.58
CA VAL A 166 17.10 2.42 15.59
C VAL A 166 16.61 2.99 16.92
N HIS A 167 15.70 3.96 16.87
CA HIS A 167 15.20 4.65 18.06
C HIS A 167 13.89 4.07 18.64
N CYS A 168 13.46 2.88 18.19
CA CYS A 168 12.19 2.29 18.61
C CYS A 168 12.10 1.96 20.11
N LEU A 169 13.24 1.73 20.79
CA LEU A 169 13.25 1.53 22.25
C LEU A 169 12.78 2.79 23.00
N LYS A 170 13.03 3.98 22.46
CA LYS A 170 12.65 5.24 23.09
C LYS A 170 11.28 5.75 22.60
N TYR A 171 11.02 5.67 21.31
CA TYR A 171 9.87 6.32 20.69
C TYR A 171 8.79 5.35 20.22
N GLY A 172 9.02 4.05 20.38
CA GLY A 172 8.10 3.01 19.94
C GLY A 172 8.16 2.72 18.44
N LEU A 173 7.29 1.82 18.02
CA LEU A 173 7.06 1.43 16.65
C LEU A 173 6.04 2.36 15.97
N THR A 174 5.73 2.12 14.72
CA THR A 174 4.73 2.88 13.96
C THR A 174 3.39 2.98 14.70
N VAL A 175 2.89 1.89 15.28
CA VAL A 175 1.60 1.87 16.00
C VAL A 175 1.53 2.88 17.17
N HIS A 176 2.65 3.17 17.82
CA HIS A 176 2.70 4.13 18.92
C HIS A 176 2.74 5.60 18.45
N ASN A 177 2.93 5.81 17.15
CA ASN A 177 3.09 7.13 16.54
C ASN A 177 2.01 7.45 15.50
N VAL A 178 0.98 6.60 15.37
CA VAL A 178 -0.15 6.80 14.48
C VAL A 178 -1.41 6.95 15.32
N LEU A 179 -2.10 8.07 15.19
CA LEU A 179 -3.33 8.36 15.92
C LEU A 179 -4.56 7.83 15.19
N LYS A 180 -4.56 7.92 13.85
CA LYS A 180 -5.73 7.64 13.04
C LYS A 180 -5.34 7.10 11.66
N VAL A 181 -6.09 6.11 11.20
CA VAL A 181 -5.96 5.54 9.86
C VAL A 181 -7.32 5.52 9.18
N LYS A 182 -7.35 5.99 7.93
CA LYS A 182 -8.52 5.87 7.03
C LYS A 182 -8.17 4.96 5.87
N GLY A 183 -9.07 4.10 5.49
CA GLY A 183 -8.86 3.14 4.41
C GLY A 183 -10.15 2.53 3.90
N PHE A 184 -10.00 1.40 3.21
CA PHE A 184 -11.11 0.61 2.68
C PHE A 184 -10.94 -0.87 3.04
N THR A 185 -12.06 -1.56 3.23
CA THR A 185 -12.07 -3.02 3.27
C THR A 185 -11.83 -3.61 1.88
N VAL A 186 -11.68 -4.93 1.80
CA VAL A 186 -11.56 -5.63 0.51
C VAL A 186 -12.82 -5.49 -0.36
N GLU A 187 -13.98 -5.24 0.24
CA GLU A 187 -15.25 -4.96 -0.43
C GLU A 187 -15.34 -3.51 -0.93
N GLY A 188 -14.36 -2.66 -0.61
CA GLY A 188 -14.36 -1.24 -0.93
C GLY A 188 -15.24 -0.40 -0.01
N GLU A 189 -15.54 -0.88 1.20
CA GLU A 189 -16.24 -0.09 2.21
C GLU A 189 -15.26 0.78 2.99
N PRO A 190 -15.55 2.06 3.21
CA PRO A 190 -14.66 2.95 3.96
C PRO A 190 -14.58 2.52 5.42
N VAL A 191 -13.37 2.54 5.96
CA VAL A 191 -13.11 2.25 7.37
C VAL A 191 -12.21 3.31 7.97
N GLU A 192 -12.38 3.55 9.27
CA GLU A 192 -11.59 4.47 10.06
C GLU A 192 -11.25 3.84 11.41
N PHE A 193 -9.98 3.91 11.80
CA PHE A 193 -9.48 3.41 13.08
C PHE A 193 -8.73 4.52 13.79
N GLY A 194 -8.90 4.59 15.12
CA GLY A 194 -8.25 5.61 15.95
C GLY A 194 -9.04 6.92 16.04
N SER A 195 -8.41 7.92 16.62
CA SER A 195 -9.01 9.24 16.89
C SER A 195 -7.97 10.34 16.70
N GLU A 196 -8.43 11.54 16.42
CA GLU A 196 -7.58 12.75 16.41
C GLU A 196 -7.34 13.29 17.85
N ALA A 197 -8.07 12.78 18.84
CA ALA A 197 -7.84 13.13 20.24
C ALA A 197 -6.56 12.50 20.76
N LEU A 198 -5.71 13.31 21.39
CA LEU A 198 -4.43 12.86 21.96
C LEU A 198 -4.61 12.02 23.23
N ASP A 199 -5.79 12.10 23.88
CA ASP A 199 -6.15 11.43 25.14
C ASP A 199 -7.37 10.52 24.96
N THR A 200 -7.33 9.58 24.03
CA THR A 200 -8.34 8.52 23.98
C THR A 200 -7.96 7.41 24.97
N PRO A 201 -8.85 7.06 25.93
CA PRO A 201 -8.65 5.82 26.70
C PRO A 201 -8.59 4.65 25.73
N GLY A 202 -7.52 3.84 25.85
CA GLY A 202 -7.30 2.64 25.05
C GLY A 202 -8.30 1.53 25.33
#